data_e70147cc1f1de01d9c8e4af9a090bf92
#
_entry.id   e70147cc1f1de01d9c8e4af9a090bf92
#
_cell.length_a   1.000
_cell.length_b   1.000
_cell.length_c   1.000
_cell.angle_alpha   90.00
_cell.angle_beta   90.00
_cell.angle_gamma   90.00
#
_symmetry.space_group_name_H-M   'P 1'
#
loop_
_entity.id
_entity.type
_entity.pdbx_description
1 polymer ?
#
loop_
_entity_poly.entity_id
_entity_poly.type
_entity_poly.pdbx_seq_one_letter_code
_entity_poly.pdbx_strand_id
1 'polypeptide(L)'
;MGMDGHLNTSHDGAAAGTQPGGSSSAVADGAGSASSAGPAGSPSQDASPNSPSAHPSPAGGKRNALSPSRVKDFKQCPLLFRFRCVDRLEEPGSLATHKGTVVHAVLEDLFDLPAAQRTEAAAQAMLEPHWQAHREANPAVMDLFADPSQVEPWLEQGHALISNYFRMELPQHLEPAQRELFVQAKTDSGLLLRGFVDRLDVAPNGAMRVVDYKTGKAPAPRFMAEALFQLRFYALVLKRMRGVMPARLQLLYLKDTKTLSHDPHPSELIEVEEQLEQTWNEIFACAQRQYFPPRKSVLCGWCAHQEFCPLFGGKEPDMPVEKLSYMLTAHD
;
A
#
# COMPACT_ATOMS: atom_id res chain seq x y z
N MET A 1 1.15 -13.95 59.68
CA MET A 1 1.15 -12.56 60.13
C MET A 1 0.78 -11.74 58.91
N GLY A 2 -0.46 -11.40 58.60
CA GLY A 2 -1.49 -10.63 59.33
C GLY A 2 -1.14 -9.16 59.17
N MET A 3 -1.91 -8.30 58.63
CA MET A 3 -3.30 -7.83 58.67
C MET A 3 -3.41 -6.73 57.58
N ASP A 4 -4.42 -6.65 56.73
CA ASP A 4 -5.77 -6.04 56.94
C ASP A 4 -5.80 -4.52 57.04
N GLY A 5 -6.75 -3.95 56.30
CA GLY A 5 -7.47 -2.75 56.62
C GLY A 5 -7.77 -1.83 55.45
N HIS A 6 -8.86 -2.00 54.73
CA HIS A 6 -10.19 -1.30 54.81
C HIS A 6 -10.21 0.14 54.28
N LEU A 7 -10.97 0.33 53.17
CA LEU A 7 -12.34 0.89 53.05
C LEU A 7 -12.50 2.39 53.38
N ASN A 8 -12.99 3.23 52.48
CA ASN A 8 -14.37 3.72 52.44
C ASN A 8 -14.59 4.88 51.46
N THR A 9 -15.48 4.75 50.54
CA THR A 9 -16.83 5.28 50.32
C THR A 9 -16.98 6.77 49.94
N SER A 10 -17.58 6.93 48.80
CA SER A 10 -18.79 7.67 48.42
C SER A 10 -18.91 9.17 48.73
N HIS A 11 -19.28 9.98 47.76
CA HIS A 11 -20.56 10.68 47.80
C HIS A 11 -20.97 11.28 46.43
N ASP A 12 -22.26 11.10 46.19
CA ASP A 12 -23.17 11.66 45.21
C ASP A 12 -23.25 13.19 45.22
N GLY A 13 -23.81 13.72 44.10
CA GLY A 13 -24.33 15.07 44.06
C GLY A 13 -24.87 15.44 42.66
N ALA A 14 -26.14 15.11 42.43
CA ALA A 14 -26.94 15.52 41.30
C ALA A 14 -27.49 16.94 41.42
N ALA A 15 -27.84 17.57 40.30
CA ALA A 15 -29.03 18.39 40.02
C ALA A 15 -28.73 19.37 38.85
N ALA A 16 -29.34 19.30 37.70
CA ALA A 16 -30.70 19.59 37.28
C ALA A 16 -30.97 21.08 36.98
N GLY A 17 -31.54 21.31 35.82
CA GLY A 17 -32.39 22.44 35.48
C GLY A 17 -31.78 23.45 34.49
N THR A 18 -32.31 23.97 33.43
CA THR A 18 -33.63 24.05 32.83
C THR A 18 -33.49 24.80 31.51
N GLN A 19 -34.19 24.40 30.47
CA GLN A 19 -34.57 25.25 29.34
C GLN A 19 -35.68 26.24 29.82
N PRO A 20 -36.11 27.29 29.05
CA PRO A 20 -36.69 27.18 27.72
C PRO A 20 -36.65 28.45 26.82
N GLY A 21 -37.08 28.22 25.59
CA GLY A 21 -38.02 29.02 24.81
C GLY A 21 -37.45 30.20 24.04
N GLY A 22 -37.82 30.47 22.83
CA GLY A 22 -38.91 30.32 21.99
C GLY A 22 -38.74 31.20 20.77
N SER A 23 -39.30 30.73 19.67
CA SER A 23 -40.18 31.37 18.68
C SER A 23 -39.68 32.62 17.93
N SER A 24 -39.84 32.77 16.65
CA SER A 24 -40.90 32.57 15.70
C SER A 24 -40.70 33.50 14.49
N SER A 25 -41.06 33.00 13.33
CA SER A 25 -41.72 33.68 12.19
C SER A 25 -40.97 34.81 11.45
N ALA A 26 -41.13 35.03 10.14
CA ALA A 26 -41.94 34.54 9.07
C ALA A 26 -41.55 35.25 7.75
N VAL A 27 -41.74 34.55 6.62
CA VAL A 27 -42.40 34.93 5.35
C VAL A 27 -41.96 36.20 4.58
N ALA A 28 -41.62 36.04 3.32
CA ALA A 28 -42.35 36.53 2.14
C ALA A 28 -41.45 36.45 0.88
N ASP A 29 -41.86 35.68 -0.08
CA ASP A 29 -42.39 35.94 -1.41
C ASP A 29 -41.63 36.94 -2.32
N GLY A 30 -41.41 36.46 -3.54
CA GLY A 30 -41.03 37.31 -4.67
C GLY A 30 -40.81 36.51 -5.94
N ALA A 31 -41.88 36.32 -6.69
CA ALA A 31 -41.98 35.63 -7.98
C ALA A 31 -41.45 36.49 -9.15
N GLY A 32 -41.18 35.82 -10.28
CA GLY A 32 -41.12 36.43 -11.63
C GLY A 32 -40.05 35.74 -12.49
N SER A 33 -40.40 34.95 -13.30
CA SER A 33 -40.98 34.72 -14.65
C SER A 33 -39.90 34.53 -15.71
N ALA A 34 -39.90 33.31 -16.24
CA ALA A 34 -40.17 32.84 -17.57
C ALA A 34 -39.31 33.26 -18.78
N SER A 35 -39.01 32.24 -19.55
CA SER A 35 -38.87 32.13 -21.01
C SER A 35 -37.46 31.92 -21.49
N SER A 36 -37.07 30.96 -22.31
CA SER A 36 -37.70 30.23 -23.40
C SER A 36 -36.88 29.03 -23.84
N ALA A 37 -37.53 28.09 -24.41
CA ALA A 37 -37.07 26.78 -24.91
C ALA A 37 -36.26 26.85 -26.22
N GLY A 38 -35.44 25.78 -26.44
CA GLY A 38 -34.97 25.36 -27.75
C GLY A 38 -33.99 24.19 -27.65
N PRO A 39 -33.87 23.31 -28.62
CA PRO A 39 -34.27 21.91 -28.45
C PRO A 39 -33.15 20.91 -28.19
N ALA A 40 -33.61 19.73 -27.79
CA ALA A 40 -32.89 18.52 -27.48
C ALA A 40 -31.90 18.05 -28.55
N GLY A 41 -30.68 17.75 -28.11
CA GLY A 41 -29.76 16.85 -28.78
C GLY A 41 -29.60 15.61 -27.94
N SER A 42 -29.99 14.46 -28.47
CA SER A 42 -29.90 13.16 -27.85
C SER A 42 -28.44 12.76 -27.63
N PRO A 43 -28.05 12.23 -26.48
CA PRO A 43 -26.75 11.59 -26.33
C PRO A 43 -26.85 10.13 -26.82
N SER A 44 -25.95 9.81 -27.74
CA SER A 44 -25.67 8.44 -28.17
C SER A 44 -25.19 7.62 -26.97
N GLN A 45 -25.92 6.57 -26.67
CA GLN A 45 -25.53 5.50 -25.79
C GLN A 45 -24.57 4.60 -26.55
N ASP A 46 -23.28 4.61 -26.18
CA ASP A 46 -22.36 3.50 -26.41
C ASP A 46 -21.31 3.58 -25.31
N ALA A 47 -21.66 3.04 -24.17
CA ALA A 47 -20.71 2.68 -23.12
C ALA A 47 -20.62 1.15 -23.09
N SER A 48 -19.63 0.60 -23.78
CA SER A 48 -19.20 -0.78 -23.57
C SER A 48 -18.59 -0.92 -22.17
N PRO A 49 -18.88 -2.01 -21.43
CA PRO A 49 -18.37 -2.17 -20.08
C PRO A 49 -16.92 -2.61 -20.09
N ASN A 50 -16.15 -1.89 -19.29
CA ASN A 50 -14.91 -2.26 -18.56
C ASN A 50 -14.09 -3.44 -19.08
N SER A 51 -13.03 -3.11 -19.80
CA SER A 51 -11.81 -3.91 -19.77
C SER A 51 -11.12 -3.73 -18.41
N PRO A 52 -10.55 -4.78 -17.80
CA PRO A 52 -9.82 -4.67 -16.55
C PRO A 52 -8.69 -3.64 -16.75
N SER A 53 -8.66 -2.63 -15.90
CA SER A 53 -7.68 -1.55 -15.93
C SER A 53 -6.29 -2.12 -15.71
N ALA A 54 -5.57 -2.33 -16.81
CA ALA A 54 -4.13 -2.44 -16.76
C ALA A 54 -3.62 -1.07 -16.25
N HIS A 55 -3.22 -1.01 -14.98
CA HIS A 55 -2.63 0.19 -14.42
C HIS A 55 -1.45 0.59 -15.31
N PRO A 56 -1.47 1.79 -15.92
CA PRO A 56 -0.33 2.25 -16.68
C PRO A 56 0.83 2.42 -15.70
N SER A 57 1.82 1.55 -15.81
CA SER A 57 3.13 1.88 -15.26
C SER A 57 3.47 3.26 -15.79
N PRO A 58 3.66 4.28 -14.94
CA PRO A 58 3.92 5.62 -15.45
C PRO A 58 5.16 5.55 -16.32
N ALA A 59 4.98 5.75 -17.63
CA ALA A 59 6.03 5.92 -18.62
C ALA A 59 6.74 7.26 -18.38
N GLY A 60 7.13 7.51 -17.16
CA GLY A 60 7.93 8.64 -16.72
C GLY A 60 9.34 8.14 -16.48
N GLY A 61 10.29 8.69 -17.20
CA GLY A 61 11.68 8.33 -17.31
C GLY A 61 12.29 7.63 -16.11
N LYS A 62 13.21 6.77 -16.36
CA LYS A 62 14.05 5.95 -15.46
C LYS A 62 14.76 6.82 -14.40
N ARG A 63 13.98 7.46 -13.53
CA ARG A 63 14.52 8.34 -12.48
C ARG A 63 14.89 7.47 -11.29
N ASN A 64 16.02 7.80 -10.70
CA ASN A 64 16.51 7.23 -9.47
C ASN A 64 15.55 7.60 -8.34
N ALA A 65 14.71 6.66 -7.96
CA ALA A 65 13.74 6.85 -6.90
C ALA A 65 13.88 5.74 -5.88
N LEU A 66 13.77 6.05 -4.60
CA LEU A 66 13.60 5.07 -3.56
C LEU A 66 12.13 4.72 -3.37
N SER A 67 11.90 3.45 -3.08
CA SER A 67 10.64 2.91 -2.59
C SER A 67 10.92 2.04 -1.36
N PRO A 68 9.93 1.69 -0.53
CA PRO A 68 10.14 0.81 0.61
C PRO A 68 10.82 -0.51 0.25
N SER A 69 10.43 -1.12 -0.88
CA SER A 69 11.04 -2.37 -1.37
C SER A 69 12.51 -2.19 -1.75
N ARG A 70 12.87 -1.12 -2.45
CA ARG A 70 14.26 -0.84 -2.83
C ARG A 70 15.17 -0.58 -1.63
N VAL A 71 14.67 0.14 -0.63
CA VAL A 71 15.37 0.34 0.65
C VAL A 71 15.60 -0.99 1.35
N LYS A 72 14.57 -1.83 1.38
CA LYS A 72 14.65 -3.18 1.96
C LYS A 72 15.69 -4.03 1.24
N ASP A 73 15.65 -4.07 -0.10
CA ASP A 73 16.61 -4.83 -0.90
C ASP A 73 18.05 -4.41 -0.60
N PHE A 74 18.33 -3.10 -0.56
CA PHE A 74 19.67 -2.59 -0.28
C PHE A 74 20.13 -2.89 1.16
N LYS A 75 19.25 -2.67 2.14
CA LYS A 75 19.54 -2.97 3.54
C LYS A 75 19.75 -4.47 3.78
N GLN A 76 19.03 -5.32 3.06
CA GLN A 76 19.22 -6.76 3.10
C GLN A 76 20.57 -7.14 2.48
N CYS A 77 20.85 -6.69 1.26
CA CYS A 77 22.07 -6.98 0.53
C CYS A 77 22.29 -5.97 -0.61
N PRO A 78 23.36 -5.15 -0.60
CA PRO A 78 23.61 -4.23 -1.71
C PRO A 78 23.67 -4.92 -3.09
N LEU A 79 24.23 -6.13 -3.17
CA LEU A 79 24.27 -6.88 -4.43
C LEU A 79 22.88 -7.30 -4.90
N LEU A 80 21.97 -7.66 -3.98
CA LEU A 80 20.55 -7.93 -4.33
C LEU A 80 19.88 -6.69 -4.90
N PHE A 81 20.10 -5.52 -4.29
CA PHE A 81 19.61 -4.25 -4.83
C PHE A 81 20.13 -4.02 -6.24
N ARG A 82 21.43 -4.27 -6.49
CA ARG A 82 22.00 -4.16 -7.84
C ARG A 82 21.25 -5.08 -8.82
N PHE A 83 21.13 -6.35 -8.50
CA PHE A 83 20.46 -7.33 -9.39
C PHE A 83 19.03 -6.92 -9.72
N ARG A 84 18.25 -6.48 -8.73
CA ARG A 84 16.85 -6.08 -8.92
C ARG A 84 16.67 -4.70 -9.55
N CYS A 85 17.46 -3.72 -9.13
CA CYS A 85 17.20 -2.32 -9.45
C CYS A 85 18.08 -1.78 -10.59
N VAL A 86 19.32 -2.28 -10.71
CA VAL A 86 20.31 -1.82 -11.70
C VAL A 86 20.35 -2.79 -12.88
N ASP A 87 20.68 -4.05 -12.63
CA ASP A 87 20.76 -5.10 -13.66
C ASP A 87 19.37 -5.45 -14.18
N ARG A 88 18.35 -5.45 -13.31
CA ARG A 88 16.96 -5.84 -13.57
C ARG A 88 16.87 -7.29 -14.03
N LEU A 89 17.57 -8.15 -13.31
CA LEU A 89 17.46 -9.59 -13.54
C LEU A 89 16.03 -10.02 -13.25
N GLU A 90 15.52 -10.89 -14.09
CA GLU A 90 14.21 -11.48 -13.89
C GLU A 90 14.23 -12.40 -12.66
N GLU A 91 13.19 -12.31 -11.87
CA GLU A 91 12.97 -13.23 -10.76
C GLU A 91 11.69 -14.01 -11.04
N PRO A 92 11.72 -15.33 -10.87
CA PRO A 92 10.48 -16.08 -10.86
C PRO A 92 9.61 -15.56 -9.72
N GLY A 93 8.39 -15.20 -10.02
CA GLY A 93 7.40 -14.87 -9.00
C GLY A 93 7.23 -16.03 -8.01
N SER A 94 6.59 -15.79 -6.89
CA SER A 94 6.15 -16.85 -6.01
C SER A 94 4.63 -16.98 -6.03
N LEU A 95 4.09 -18.16 -5.79
CA LEU A 95 2.65 -18.35 -5.64
C LEU A 95 2.04 -17.42 -4.56
N ALA A 96 2.83 -17.07 -3.54
CA ALA A 96 2.41 -16.11 -2.51
C ALA A 96 2.29 -14.69 -3.05
N THR A 97 3.24 -14.24 -3.89
CA THR A 97 3.21 -12.92 -4.52
C THR A 97 2.03 -12.79 -5.48
N HIS A 98 1.85 -13.78 -6.36
CA HIS A 98 0.74 -13.79 -7.32
C HIS A 98 -0.62 -13.81 -6.61
N LYS A 99 -0.77 -14.57 -5.51
CA LYS A 99 -1.98 -14.53 -4.69
C LYS A 99 -2.22 -13.16 -4.07
N GLY A 100 -1.15 -12.52 -3.59
CA GLY A 100 -1.22 -11.15 -3.11
C GLY A 100 -1.82 -10.22 -4.15
N THR A 101 -1.26 -10.24 -5.36
CA THR A 101 -1.73 -9.41 -6.49
C THR A 101 -3.21 -9.63 -6.80
N VAL A 102 -3.66 -10.90 -6.90
CA VAL A 102 -5.06 -11.22 -7.21
C VAL A 102 -5.99 -10.75 -6.09
N VAL A 103 -5.64 -10.97 -4.82
CA VAL A 103 -6.47 -10.53 -3.68
C VAL A 103 -6.52 -9.01 -3.59
N HIS A 104 -5.41 -8.28 -3.82
CA HIS A 104 -5.42 -6.82 -3.84
C HIS A 104 -6.34 -6.28 -4.93
N ALA A 105 -6.31 -6.86 -6.15
CA ALA A 105 -7.20 -6.47 -7.22
C ALA A 105 -8.69 -6.66 -6.87
N VAL A 106 -9.04 -7.77 -6.21
CA VAL A 106 -10.40 -7.98 -5.70
C VAL A 106 -10.79 -6.92 -4.69
N LEU A 107 -9.90 -6.59 -3.73
CA LEU A 107 -10.20 -5.58 -2.69
C LEU A 107 -10.24 -4.16 -3.26
N GLU A 108 -9.50 -3.88 -4.33
CA GLU A 108 -9.58 -2.63 -5.07
C GLU A 108 -10.93 -2.49 -5.76
N ASP A 109 -11.31 -3.46 -6.60
CA ASP A 109 -12.52 -3.42 -7.42
C ASP A 109 -13.80 -3.58 -6.59
N LEU A 110 -13.74 -4.17 -5.39
CA LEU A 110 -14.85 -4.21 -4.45
C LEU A 110 -15.43 -2.82 -4.19
N PHE A 111 -14.60 -1.80 -4.13
CA PHE A 111 -15.04 -0.43 -3.87
C PHE A 111 -15.60 0.29 -5.10
N ASP A 112 -15.55 -0.31 -6.30
CA ASP A 112 -16.30 0.17 -7.47
C ASP A 112 -17.79 -0.16 -7.36
N LEU A 113 -18.14 -1.14 -6.53
CA LEU A 113 -19.53 -1.45 -6.27
C LEU A 113 -20.19 -0.36 -5.40
N PRO A 114 -21.51 -0.11 -5.59
CA PRO A 114 -22.28 0.64 -4.61
C PRO A 114 -22.15 0.05 -3.20
N ALA A 115 -22.11 0.89 -2.17
CA ALA A 115 -21.84 0.49 -0.79
C ALA A 115 -22.67 -0.74 -0.34
N ALA A 116 -23.98 -0.76 -0.64
CA ALA A 116 -24.85 -1.88 -0.28
C ALA A 116 -24.48 -3.22 -0.95
N GLN A 117 -23.75 -3.18 -2.07
CA GLN A 117 -23.35 -4.37 -2.83
C GLN A 117 -21.93 -4.86 -2.45
N ARG A 118 -21.21 -4.14 -1.61
CA ARG A 118 -19.88 -4.54 -1.13
C ARG A 118 -19.97 -5.65 -0.09
N THR A 119 -20.49 -6.80 -0.53
CA THR A 119 -20.69 -7.98 0.31
C THR A 119 -19.54 -8.97 0.16
N GLU A 120 -19.37 -9.84 1.15
CA GLU A 120 -18.41 -10.94 1.06
C GLU A 120 -18.67 -11.81 -0.16
N ALA A 121 -19.93 -12.14 -0.45
CA ALA A 121 -20.31 -12.95 -1.60
C ALA A 121 -19.91 -12.27 -2.94
N ALA A 122 -20.06 -10.94 -3.04
CA ALA A 122 -19.64 -10.20 -4.22
C ALA A 122 -18.10 -10.24 -4.40
N ALA A 123 -17.34 -10.01 -3.33
CA ALA A 123 -15.88 -10.09 -3.36
C ALA A 123 -15.37 -11.51 -3.68
N GLN A 124 -16.02 -12.55 -3.13
CA GLN A 124 -15.70 -13.95 -3.43
C GLN A 124 -15.91 -14.27 -4.91
N ALA A 125 -16.98 -13.75 -5.51
CA ALA A 125 -17.27 -13.95 -6.94
C ALA A 125 -16.29 -13.24 -7.88
N MET A 126 -15.52 -12.24 -7.39
CA MET A 126 -14.51 -11.53 -8.16
C MET A 126 -13.18 -12.30 -8.26
N LEU A 127 -12.90 -13.24 -7.35
CA LEU A 127 -11.58 -13.87 -7.26
C LEU A 127 -11.22 -14.64 -8.53
N GLU A 128 -12.12 -15.48 -9.03
CA GLU A 128 -11.88 -16.29 -10.23
C GLU A 128 -11.66 -15.43 -11.49
N PRO A 129 -12.49 -14.41 -11.80
CA PRO A 129 -12.22 -13.49 -12.90
C PRO A 129 -10.85 -12.79 -12.81
N HIS A 130 -10.47 -12.30 -11.61
CA HIS A 130 -9.15 -11.69 -11.41
C HIS A 130 -8.00 -12.69 -11.58
N TRP A 131 -8.18 -13.92 -11.13
CA TRP A 131 -7.20 -14.97 -11.38
C TRP A 131 -7.04 -15.26 -12.86
N GLN A 132 -8.15 -15.39 -13.62
CA GLN A 132 -8.08 -15.62 -15.06
C GLN A 132 -7.34 -14.50 -15.78
N ALA A 133 -7.70 -13.24 -15.52
CA ALA A 133 -7.02 -12.08 -16.09
C ALA A 133 -5.53 -12.04 -15.72
N HIS A 134 -5.21 -12.34 -14.45
CA HIS A 134 -3.83 -12.40 -13.97
C HIS A 134 -3.02 -13.49 -14.68
N ARG A 135 -3.58 -14.68 -14.85
CA ARG A 135 -2.96 -15.80 -15.54
C ARG A 135 -2.74 -15.53 -17.02
N GLU A 136 -3.69 -14.88 -17.69
CA GLU A 136 -3.54 -14.47 -19.10
C GLU A 136 -2.42 -13.45 -19.28
N ALA A 137 -2.30 -12.48 -18.36
CA ALA A 137 -1.22 -11.49 -18.37
C ALA A 137 0.14 -12.05 -17.97
N ASN A 138 0.17 -13.16 -17.20
CA ASN A 138 1.38 -13.77 -16.64
C ASN A 138 1.35 -15.30 -16.82
N PRO A 139 1.45 -15.84 -18.06
CA PRO A 139 1.31 -17.28 -18.29
C PRO A 139 2.30 -18.14 -17.51
N ALA A 140 3.51 -17.65 -17.26
CA ALA A 140 4.55 -18.36 -16.52
C ALA A 140 4.16 -18.63 -15.05
N VAL A 141 3.07 -18.03 -14.53
CA VAL A 141 2.57 -18.35 -13.18
C VAL A 141 2.19 -19.82 -13.04
N MET A 142 1.76 -20.46 -14.14
CA MET A 142 1.39 -21.86 -14.15
C MET A 142 2.57 -22.79 -13.91
N ASP A 143 3.78 -22.40 -14.28
CA ASP A 143 5.01 -23.17 -14.07
C ASP A 143 5.44 -23.22 -12.59
N LEU A 144 4.85 -22.36 -11.75
CA LEU A 144 5.09 -22.35 -10.29
C LEU A 144 4.29 -23.44 -9.56
N PHE A 145 3.27 -24.02 -10.20
CA PHE A 145 2.52 -25.14 -9.64
C PHE A 145 3.20 -26.44 -10.03
N ALA A 146 3.50 -27.30 -9.07
CA ALA A 146 4.06 -28.61 -9.35
C ALA A 146 3.07 -29.52 -10.10
N ASP A 147 1.77 -29.27 -9.92
CA ASP A 147 0.68 -29.96 -10.58
C ASP A 147 -0.53 -29.03 -10.74
N PRO A 148 -1.24 -29.06 -11.88
CA PRO A 148 -2.44 -28.22 -12.10
C PRO A 148 -3.54 -28.36 -11.04
N SER A 149 -3.64 -29.51 -10.37
CA SER A 149 -4.61 -29.73 -9.29
C SER A 149 -4.34 -28.85 -8.05
N GLN A 150 -3.17 -28.22 -7.95
CA GLN A 150 -2.84 -27.28 -6.87
C GLN A 150 -3.46 -25.89 -7.04
N VAL A 151 -3.99 -25.59 -8.21
CA VAL A 151 -4.63 -24.27 -8.47
C VAL A 151 -5.85 -24.09 -7.59
N GLU A 152 -6.72 -25.09 -7.48
CA GLU A 152 -7.93 -24.99 -6.67
C GLU A 152 -7.63 -24.76 -5.18
N PRO A 153 -6.78 -25.56 -4.51
CA PRO A 153 -6.39 -25.27 -3.13
C PRO A 153 -5.70 -23.92 -2.94
N TRP A 154 -5.04 -23.41 -3.98
CA TRP A 154 -4.43 -22.08 -3.95
C TRP A 154 -5.48 -20.97 -4.03
N LEU A 155 -6.53 -21.12 -4.85
CA LEU A 155 -7.68 -20.23 -4.92
C LEU A 155 -8.50 -20.24 -3.62
N GLU A 156 -8.72 -21.40 -3.02
CA GLU A 156 -9.36 -21.53 -1.71
C GLU A 156 -8.65 -20.69 -0.63
N GLN A 157 -7.31 -20.63 -0.67
CA GLN A 157 -6.57 -19.74 0.22
C GLN A 157 -6.84 -18.25 -0.09
N GLY A 158 -7.05 -17.89 -1.36
CA GLY A 158 -7.49 -16.55 -1.76
C GLY A 158 -8.87 -16.22 -1.18
N HIS A 159 -9.82 -17.14 -1.33
CA HIS A 159 -11.16 -17.04 -0.73
C HIS A 159 -11.11 -16.84 0.78
N ALA A 160 -10.26 -17.60 1.48
CA ALA A 160 -10.08 -17.44 2.93
C ALA A 160 -9.53 -16.07 3.32
N LEU A 161 -8.64 -15.47 2.52
CA LEU A 161 -8.12 -14.12 2.75
C LEU A 161 -9.21 -13.06 2.58
N ILE A 162 -10.08 -13.20 1.58
CA ILE A 162 -11.23 -12.33 1.37
C ILE A 162 -12.21 -12.45 2.54
N SER A 163 -12.58 -13.65 2.97
CA SER A 163 -13.43 -13.84 4.16
C SER A 163 -12.84 -13.21 5.41
N ASN A 164 -11.52 -13.31 5.58
CA ASN A 164 -10.82 -12.70 6.70
C ASN A 164 -10.88 -11.16 6.64
N TYR A 165 -10.82 -10.56 5.44
CA TYR A 165 -11.00 -9.12 5.28
C TYR A 165 -12.37 -8.66 5.82
N PHE A 166 -13.46 -9.36 5.50
CA PHE A 166 -14.80 -9.03 6.01
C PHE A 166 -14.98 -9.25 7.52
N ARG A 167 -14.08 -9.98 8.17
CA ARG A 167 -14.01 -10.05 9.66
C ARG A 167 -13.30 -8.84 10.26
N MET A 168 -12.49 -8.13 9.47
CA MET A 168 -11.67 -7.01 9.94
C MET A 168 -12.30 -5.66 9.66
N GLU A 169 -13.03 -5.53 8.55
CA GLU A 169 -13.67 -4.29 8.13
C GLU A 169 -15.08 -4.52 7.56
N LEU A 170 -15.88 -3.45 7.56
CA LEU A 170 -17.21 -3.41 6.96
C LEU A 170 -17.17 -2.48 5.73
N PRO A 171 -16.86 -2.99 4.52
CA PRO A 171 -16.64 -2.14 3.34
C PRO A 171 -17.87 -1.36 2.91
N GLN A 172 -19.08 -1.78 3.32
CA GLN A 172 -20.32 -1.02 3.10
C GLN A 172 -20.32 0.34 3.81
N HIS A 173 -19.52 0.51 4.87
CA HIS A 173 -19.43 1.75 5.66
C HIS A 173 -18.15 2.56 5.32
N LEU A 174 -17.40 2.15 4.32
CA LEU A 174 -16.16 2.79 3.91
C LEU A 174 -16.34 3.44 2.54
N GLU A 175 -15.80 4.66 2.40
CA GLU A 175 -15.71 5.36 1.12
C GLU A 175 -14.25 5.82 0.94
N PRO A 176 -13.39 4.95 0.38
CA PRO A 176 -12.01 5.30 0.10
C PRO A 176 -11.94 6.53 -0.81
N ALA A 177 -11.13 7.50 -0.42
CA ALA A 177 -10.86 8.65 -1.27
C ALA A 177 -10.03 8.27 -2.50
N GLN A 178 -9.12 7.29 -2.34
CA GLN A 178 -8.29 6.75 -3.42
C GLN A 178 -7.87 5.32 -3.11
N ARG A 179 -7.63 4.53 -4.17
CA ARG A 179 -7.15 3.16 -4.14
C ARG A 179 -5.97 3.03 -5.11
N GLU A 180 -5.04 2.13 -4.88
CA GLU A 180 -3.80 1.95 -5.66
C GLU A 180 -3.17 3.31 -6.03
N LEU A 181 -3.14 4.21 -5.04
CA LEU A 181 -2.69 5.57 -5.23
C LEU A 181 -1.18 5.61 -5.48
N PHE A 182 -0.79 6.00 -6.70
CA PHE A 182 0.60 6.33 -6.97
C PHE A 182 0.99 7.61 -6.21
N VAL A 183 2.00 7.50 -5.36
CA VAL A 183 2.55 8.62 -4.59
C VAL A 183 4.00 8.88 -4.97
N GLN A 184 4.36 10.17 -5.10
CA GLN A 184 5.71 10.58 -5.44
C GLN A 184 6.02 11.95 -4.83
N ALA A 185 7.16 12.08 -4.19
CA ALA A 185 7.66 13.36 -3.68
C ALA A 185 9.18 13.43 -3.78
N LYS A 186 9.74 14.64 -3.71
CA LYS A 186 11.19 14.83 -3.53
C LYS A 186 11.45 15.26 -2.09
N THR A 187 12.57 14.79 -1.54
CA THR A 187 13.17 15.36 -0.32
C THR A 187 13.80 16.72 -0.62
N ASP A 188 14.27 17.40 0.40
CA ASP A 188 14.94 18.71 0.23
C ASP A 188 16.29 18.58 -0.50
N SER A 189 16.94 17.42 -0.43
CA SER A 189 18.14 17.09 -1.21
C SER A 189 17.86 16.77 -2.68
N GLY A 190 16.57 16.65 -3.08
CA GLY A 190 16.16 16.25 -4.42
C GLY A 190 15.97 14.75 -4.62
N LEU A 191 16.21 13.91 -3.59
CA LEU A 191 15.97 12.47 -3.65
C LEU A 191 14.50 12.19 -3.97
N LEU A 192 14.25 11.41 -5.03
CA LEU A 192 12.90 11.05 -5.44
C LEU A 192 12.41 9.83 -4.65
N LEU A 193 11.28 9.99 -3.98
CA LEU A 193 10.56 8.95 -3.27
C LEU A 193 9.29 8.58 -4.04
N ARG A 194 8.97 7.30 -4.18
CA ARG A 194 7.75 6.86 -4.86
C ARG A 194 7.23 5.53 -4.34
N GLY A 195 5.95 5.30 -4.48
CA GLY A 195 5.30 4.04 -4.13
C GLY A 195 3.84 4.02 -4.49
N PHE A 196 3.16 2.98 -4.06
CA PHE A 196 1.72 2.83 -4.20
C PHE A 196 1.12 2.62 -2.81
N VAL A 197 0.00 3.28 -2.57
CA VAL A 197 -0.79 3.14 -1.34
C VAL A 197 -2.05 2.38 -1.73
N ASP A 198 -2.27 1.20 -1.15
CA ASP A 198 -3.38 0.33 -1.53
C ASP A 198 -4.73 1.06 -1.33
N ARG A 199 -4.88 1.75 -0.19
CA ARG A 199 -6.10 2.54 0.08
C ARG A 199 -5.80 3.78 0.93
N LEU A 200 -6.38 4.90 0.52
CA LEU A 200 -6.38 6.15 1.27
C LEU A 200 -7.82 6.53 1.62
N ASP A 201 -8.12 6.55 2.90
CA ASP A 201 -9.39 7.05 3.42
C ASP A 201 -9.22 8.49 3.90
N VAL A 202 -10.22 9.33 3.65
CA VAL A 202 -10.24 10.72 4.12
C VAL A 202 -11.56 10.98 4.83
N ALA A 203 -11.48 11.29 6.11
CA ALA A 203 -12.65 11.63 6.92
C ALA A 203 -13.20 13.03 6.56
N PRO A 204 -14.46 13.35 6.90
CA PRO A 204 -15.07 14.67 6.62
C PRO A 204 -14.29 15.85 7.19
N ASN A 205 -13.54 15.66 8.26
CA ASN A 205 -12.67 16.68 8.87
C ASN A 205 -11.28 16.78 8.21
N GLY A 206 -11.06 16.04 7.10
CA GLY A 206 -9.79 16.01 6.37
C GLY A 206 -8.72 15.07 6.94
N ALA A 207 -8.98 14.37 8.04
CA ALA A 207 -8.03 13.40 8.60
C ALA A 207 -7.85 12.22 7.63
N MET A 208 -6.60 11.89 7.33
CA MET A 208 -6.24 10.82 6.39
C MET A 208 -5.86 9.53 7.14
N ARG A 209 -6.33 8.39 6.63
CA ARG A 209 -5.88 7.05 7.03
C ARG A 209 -5.28 6.34 5.82
N VAL A 210 -4.03 5.89 5.96
CA VAL A 210 -3.36 5.02 4.99
C VAL A 210 -3.62 3.57 5.40
N VAL A 211 -4.08 2.76 4.48
CA VAL A 211 -4.30 1.32 4.68
C VAL A 211 -3.52 0.55 3.63
N ASP A 212 -2.81 -0.49 4.06
CA ASP A 212 -2.06 -1.40 3.22
C ASP A 212 -2.43 -2.85 3.59
N TYR A 213 -2.78 -3.64 2.60
CA TYR A 213 -3.20 -5.02 2.77
C TYR A 213 -2.01 -5.97 2.73
N LYS A 214 -1.97 -6.91 3.64
CA LYS A 214 -0.93 -7.94 3.70
C LYS A 214 -1.57 -9.33 3.68
N THR A 215 -1.34 -10.09 2.63
CA THR A 215 -1.85 -11.46 2.49
C THR A 215 -1.06 -12.49 3.32
N GLY A 216 0.07 -12.07 3.91
CA GLY A 216 0.87 -12.85 4.86
C GLY A 216 0.37 -12.76 6.30
N LYS A 217 1.09 -13.43 7.21
CA LYS A 217 0.90 -13.29 8.67
C LYS A 217 1.55 -12.01 9.18
N ALA A 218 1.00 -11.45 10.27
CA ALA A 218 1.65 -10.39 11.00
C ALA A 218 3.06 -10.80 11.45
N PRO A 219 4.06 -9.92 11.32
CA PRO A 219 5.42 -10.23 11.74
C PRO A 219 5.50 -10.37 13.27
N ALA A 220 6.48 -11.15 13.73
CA ALA A 220 6.80 -11.17 15.15
C ALA A 220 7.24 -9.77 15.63
N PRO A 221 7.08 -9.42 16.92
CA PRO A 221 7.37 -8.08 17.45
C PRO A 221 8.75 -7.53 17.06
N ARG A 222 9.77 -8.37 16.98
CA ARG A 222 11.14 -7.99 16.58
C ARG A 222 11.27 -7.49 15.14
N PHE A 223 10.29 -7.76 14.28
CA PHE A 223 10.25 -7.31 12.87
C PHE A 223 9.24 -6.21 12.62
N MET A 224 8.59 -5.72 13.67
CA MET A 224 7.56 -4.69 13.58
C MET A 224 8.10 -3.36 13.04
N ALA A 225 9.35 -3.03 13.38
CA ALA A 225 10.00 -1.80 12.91
C ALA A 225 10.09 -1.73 11.37
N GLU A 226 10.33 -2.86 10.69
CA GLU A 226 10.36 -2.92 9.22
C GLU A 226 8.97 -2.69 8.61
N ALA A 227 7.93 -3.28 9.22
CA ALA A 227 6.55 -3.07 8.79
C ALA A 227 6.12 -1.60 8.96
N LEU A 228 6.47 -0.98 10.08
CA LEU A 228 6.21 0.44 10.34
C LEU A 228 7.01 1.37 9.41
N PHE A 229 8.22 0.98 9.00
CA PHE A 229 9.01 1.78 8.07
C PHE A 229 8.28 2.04 6.75
N GLN A 230 7.63 1.01 6.18
CA GLN A 230 6.84 1.17 4.95
C GLN A 230 5.71 2.19 5.13
N LEU A 231 4.98 2.09 6.23
CA LEU A 231 3.87 3.00 6.53
C LEU A 231 4.35 4.44 6.75
N ARG A 232 5.44 4.62 7.51
CA ARG A 232 6.04 5.95 7.76
C ARG A 232 6.58 6.57 6.48
N PHE A 233 7.14 5.75 5.57
CA PHE A 233 7.53 6.19 4.23
C PHE A 233 6.33 6.78 3.48
N TYR A 234 5.19 6.11 3.45
CA TYR A 234 4.00 6.64 2.80
C TYR A 234 3.47 7.90 3.49
N ALA A 235 3.54 7.96 4.81
CA ALA A 235 3.17 9.16 5.55
C ALA A 235 4.05 10.36 5.19
N LEU A 236 5.37 10.16 5.05
CA LEU A 236 6.32 11.17 4.62
C LEU A 236 5.98 11.67 3.20
N VAL A 237 5.81 10.75 2.25
CA VAL A 237 5.51 11.11 0.86
C VAL A 237 4.18 11.85 0.76
N LEU A 238 3.11 11.39 1.42
CA LEU A 238 1.81 12.05 1.44
C LEU A 238 1.88 13.44 2.09
N LYS A 239 2.62 13.60 3.20
CA LYS A 239 2.84 14.91 3.82
C LYS A 239 3.51 15.88 2.86
N ARG A 240 4.52 15.44 2.10
CA ARG A 240 5.20 16.26 1.10
C ARG A 240 4.31 16.57 -0.10
N MET A 241 3.44 15.65 -0.53
CA MET A 241 2.51 15.85 -1.64
C MET A 241 1.33 16.75 -1.30
N ARG A 242 0.78 16.62 -0.09
CA ARG A 242 -0.49 17.24 0.31
C ARG A 242 -0.36 18.31 1.39
N GLY A 243 0.82 18.47 1.97
CA GLY A 243 1.07 19.39 3.10
C GLY A 243 0.49 18.91 4.44
N VAL A 244 -0.28 17.81 4.45
CA VAL A 244 -0.94 17.27 5.64
C VAL A 244 -0.44 15.86 5.90
N MET A 245 -0.06 15.60 7.15
CA MET A 245 0.38 14.27 7.59
C MET A 245 -0.85 13.38 7.81
N PRO A 246 -0.82 12.09 7.37
CA PRO A 246 -1.85 11.14 7.75
C PRO A 246 -2.01 11.03 9.25
N ALA A 247 -3.25 10.97 9.74
CA ALA A 247 -3.55 10.83 11.16
C ALA A 247 -3.38 9.37 11.63
N ARG A 248 -3.52 8.41 10.71
CA ARG A 248 -3.40 6.97 11.02
C ARG A 248 -2.82 6.18 9.87
N LEU A 249 -2.02 5.19 10.21
CA LEU A 249 -1.39 4.23 9.31
C LEU A 249 -1.81 2.83 9.75
N GLN A 250 -2.25 1.98 8.82
CA GLN A 250 -2.72 0.63 9.14
C GLN A 250 -2.17 -0.42 8.16
N LEU A 251 -1.71 -1.55 8.71
CA LEU A 251 -1.49 -2.79 7.97
C LEU A 251 -2.57 -3.79 8.38
N LEU A 252 -3.28 -4.32 7.40
CA LEU A 252 -4.27 -5.36 7.59
C LEU A 252 -3.70 -6.70 7.16
N TYR A 253 -3.28 -7.52 8.13
CA TYR A 253 -2.75 -8.86 7.89
C TYR A 253 -3.90 -9.86 7.75
N LEU A 254 -4.30 -10.10 6.50
CA LEU A 254 -5.50 -10.88 6.18
C LEU A 254 -5.37 -12.35 6.63
N LYS A 255 -4.16 -12.94 6.61
CA LYS A 255 -3.98 -14.36 6.92
C LYS A 255 -4.31 -14.71 8.37
N ASP A 256 -4.05 -13.84 9.31
CA ASP A 256 -4.28 -14.04 10.74
C ASP A 256 -5.17 -12.97 11.38
N THR A 257 -5.91 -12.21 10.56
CA THR A 257 -6.88 -11.20 10.95
C THR A 257 -6.33 -10.20 11.98
N LYS A 258 -5.08 -9.80 11.81
CA LYS A 258 -4.42 -8.84 12.70
C LYS A 258 -4.29 -7.48 12.04
N THR A 259 -4.57 -6.45 12.82
CA THR A 259 -4.34 -5.07 12.41
C THR A 259 -3.18 -4.48 13.19
N LEU A 260 -2.20 -3.93 12.48
CA LEU A 260 -1.21 -3.04 13.06
C LEU A 260 -1.62 -1.61 12.75
N SER A 261 -1.94 -0.85 13.79
CA SER A 261 -2.28 0.57 13.67
C SER A 261 -1.18 1.41 14.32
N HIS A 262 -0.87 2.54 13.67
CA HIS A 262 0.12 3.49 14.15
C HIS A 262 -0.33 4.92 13.80
N ASP A 263 -0.34 5.80 14.79
CA ASP A 263 -0.60 7.22 14.62
C ASP A 263 0.77 7.92 14.57
N PRO A 264 1.22 8.39 13.38
CA PRO A 264 2.58 8.86 13.21
C PRO A 264 2.82 10.19 13.92
N HIS A 265 4.03 10.37 14.44
CA HIS A 265 4.48 11.64 15.00
C HIS A 265 5.39 12.38 14.00
N PRO A 266 5.38 13.73 13.95
CA PRO A 266 6.23 14.49 13.03
C PRO A 266 7.73 14.15 13.10
N SER A 267 8.26 13.85 14.28
CA SER A 267 9.67 13.45 14.46
C SER A 267 9.99 12.13 13.75
N GLU A 268 9.06 11.19 13.69
CA GLU A 268 9.27 9.92 13.01
C GLU A 268 9.44 10.07 11.50
N LEU A 269 8.79 11.09 10.90
CA LEU A 269 8.94 11.39 9.48
C LEU A 269 10.32 11.99 9.18
N ILE A 270 10.87 12.79 10.10
CA ILE A 270 12.23 13.31 10.03
C ILE A 270 13.22 12.14 10.08
N GLU A 271 13.07 11.24 11.06
CA GLU A 271 13.92 10.06 11.20
C GLU A 271 13.91 9.15 9.94
N VAL A 272 12.72 8.96 9.36
CA VAL A 272 12.56 8.18 8.12
C VAL A 272 13.26 8.88 6.96
N GLU A 273 13.12 10.19 6.84
CA GLU A 273 13.77 10.95 5.77
C GLU A 273 15.30 10.89 5.90
N GLU A 274 15.86 11.10 7.10
CA GLU A 274 17.30 10.94 7.36
C GLU A 274 17.78 9.51 7.00
N GLN A 275 16.99 8.50 7.34
CA GLN A 275 17.31 7.11 7.04
C GLN A 275 17.28 6.82 5.53
N LEU A 276 16.39 7.48 4.78
CA LEU A 276 16.30 7.39 3.31
C LEU A 276 17.51 8.07 2.65
N GLU A 277 17.87 9.25 3.12
CA GLU A 277 19.03 10.01 2.64
C GLU A 277 20.34 9.23 2.89
N GLN A 278 20.51 8.69 4.09
CA GLN A 278 21.65 7.84 4.40
C GLN A 278 21.72 6.61 3.47
N THR A 279 20.58 5.92 3.29
CA THR A 279 20.52 4.75 2.41
C THR A 279 20.87 5.13 0.97
N TRP A 280 20.36 6.28 0.50
CA TRP A 280 20.69 6.77 -0.83
C TRP A 280 22.19 7.09 -0.99
N ASN A 281 22.79 7.74 -0.02
CA ASN A 281 24.23 8.02 -0.01
C ASN A 281 25.08 6.74 -0.07
N GLU A 282 24.66 5.69 0.64
CA GLU A 282 25.33 4.39 0.58
C GLU A 282 25.18 3.73 -0.81
N ILE A 283 23.97 3.78 -1.41
CA ILE A 283 23.73 3.31 -2.78
C ILE A 283 24.58 4.08 -3.77
N PHE A 284 24.60 5.41 -3.66
CA PHE A 284 25.39 6.29 -4.50
C PHE A 284 26.91 5.97 -4.41
N ALA A 285 27.42 5.76 -3.20
CA ALA A 285 28.80 5.35 -3.00
C ALA A 285 29.12 3.97 -3.61
N CYS A 286 28.16 3.02 -3.60
CA CYS A 286 28.33 1.74 -4.31
C CYS A 286 28.36 1.96 -5.83
N ALA A 287 27.48 2.83 -6.36
CA ALA A 287 27.43 3.16 -7.77
C ALA A 287 28.72 3.83 -8.27
N GLN A 288 29.26 4.80 -7.51
CA GLN A 288 30.52 5.47 -7.83
C GLN A 288 31.70 4.49 -7.91
N ARG A 289 31.75 3.53 -6.97
CA ARG A 289 32.79 2.49 -6.95
C ARG A 289 32.53 1.36 -7.94
N GLN A 290 31.39 1.36 -8.60
CA GLN A 290 30.91 0.26 -9.45
C GLN A 290 30.95 -1.10 -8.72
N TYR A 291 30.70 -1.09 -7.42
CA TYR A 291 30.79 -2.26 -6.57
C TYR A 291 29.69 -2.26 -5.50
N PHE A 292 28.85 -3.29 -5.55
CA PHE A 292 27.77 -3.54 -4.59
C PHE A 292 28.11 -4.81 -3.80
N PRO A 293 28.61 -4.69 -2.56
CA PRO A 293 29.09 -5.85 -1.81
C PRO A 293 27.96 -6.83 -1.48
N PRO A 294 28.19 -8.14 -1.65
CA PRO A 294 27.25 -9.14 -1.17
C PRO A 294 27.23 -9.17 0.36
N ARG A 295 26.05 -9.34 0.96
CA ARG A 295 25.88 -9.45 2.41
C ARG A 295 25.26 -10.80 2.76
N LYS A 296 26.05 -11.69 3.39
CA LYS A 296 25.57 -13.00 3.80
C LYS A 296 24.55 -12.89 4.94
N SER A 297 23.41 -13.55 4.80
CA SER A 297 22.37 -13.63 5.82
C SER A 297 21.60 -14.94 5.72
N VAL A 298 20.72 -15.22 6.68
CA VAL A 298 19.81 -16.38 6.63
C VAL A 298 18.86 -16.31 5.42
N LEU A 299 18.61 -15.11 4.88
CA LEU A 299 17.74 -14.92 3.73
C LEU A 299 18.39 -15.32 2.40
N CYS A 300 19.70 -15.60 2.39
CA CYS A 300 20.38 -16.08 1.19
C CYS A 300 19.81 -17.42 0.69
N GLY A 301 19.26 -18.27 1.58
CA GLY A 301 18.61 -19.51 1.19
C GLY A 301 17.38 -19.37 0.30
N TRP A 302 16.78 -18.17 0.26
CA TRP A 302 15.62 -17.83 -0.56
C TRP A 302 15.93 -16.81 -1.66
N CYS A 303 17.23 -16.50 -1.89
CA CYS A 303 17.63 -15.55 -2.92
C CYS A 303 17.56 -16.21 -4.30
N ALA A 304 16.81 -15.61 -5.21
CA ALA A 304 16.68 -16.11 -6.59
C ALA A 304 17.97 -15.95 -7.42
N HIS A 305 18.93 -15.15 -6.95
CA HIS A 305 20.13 -14.80 -7.70
C HIS A 305 21.40 -15.47 -7.15
N GLN A 306 21.29 -16.65 -6.50
CA GLN A 306 22.47 -17.37 -5.98
C GLN A 306 23.46 -17.73 -7.08
N GLU A 307 22.96 -18.06 -8.28
CA GLU A 307 23.80 -18.43 -9.44
C GLU A 307 24.75 -17.31 -9.89
N PHE A 308 24.38 -16.03 -9.64
CA PHE A 308 25.22 -14.86 -9.93
C PHE A 308 26.02 -14.37 -8.72
N CYS A 309 25.77 -14.95 -7.54
CA CYS A 309 26.34 -14.41 -6.31
C CYS A 309 27.73 -15.02 -6.00
N PRO A 310 28.78 -14.19 -5.82
CA PRO A 310 30.12 -14.69 -5.52
C PRO A 310 30.22 -15.46 -4.21
N LEU A 311 29.30 -15.22 -3.24
CA LEU A 311 29.25 -16.00 -1.99
C LEU A 311 28.83 -17.46 -2.20
N PHE A 312 28.28 -17.78 -3.36
CA PHE A 312 27.88 -19.13 -3.78
C PHE A 312 28.69 -19.64 -4.96
N GLY A 313 29.81 -18.99 -5.29
CA GLY A 313 30.67 -19.35 -6.43
C GLY A 313 30.14 -18.87 -7.78
N GLY A 314 29.09 -18.05 -7.80
CA GLY A 314 28.54 -17.47 -9.01
C GLY A 314 29.39 -16.33 -9.57
N LYS A 315 29.16 -16.00 -10.84
CA LYS A 315 29.79 -14.87 -11.52
C LYS A 315 28.74 -13.76 -11.69
N GLU A 316 29.05 -12.58 -11.15
CA GLU A 316 28.21 -11.40 -11.34
C GLU A 316 28.12 -11.04 -12.84
N PRO A 317 26.93 -10.59 -13.32
CA PRO A 317 26.81 -9.96 -14.62
C PRO A 317 27.74 -8.76 -14.77
N ASP A 318 28.11 -8.44 -15.98
CA ASP A 318 28.90 -7.23 -16.26
C ASP A 318 28.15 -5.98 -15.77
N MET A 319 28.90 -5.04 -15.18
CA MET A 319 28.30 -3.84 -14.62
C MET A 319 27.67 -2.97 -15.72
N PRO A 320 26.36 -2.68 -15.68
CA PRO A 320 25.70 -1.85 -16.68
C PRO A 320 25.99 -0.36 -16.42
N VAL A 321 27.18 0.09 -16.81
CA VAL A 321 27.71 1.45 -16.53
C VAL A 321 26.74 2.55 -16.98
N GLU A 322 26.06 2.36 -18.11
CA GLU A 322 25.06 3.32 -18.60
C GLU A 322 23.87 3.48 -17.63
N LYS A 323 23.45 2.38 -16.98
CA LYS A 323 22.37 2.44 -15.98
C LYS A 323 22.84 3.09 -14.67
N LEU A 324 24.13 2.97 -14.34
CA LEU A 324 24.70 3.64 -13.16
C LEU A 324 24.81 5.16 -13.39
N SER A 325 25.11 5.62 -14.60
CA SER A 325 25.20 7.06 -14.89
C SER A 325 23.92 7.80 -14.52
N TYR A 326 22.74 7.19 -14.73
CA TYR A 326 21.46 7.76 -14.28
C TYR A 326 21.35 7.89 -12.75
N MET A 327 22.04 7.04 -11.98
CA MET A 327 22.05 7.14 -10.52
C MET A 327 23.00 8.24 -10.05
N LEU A 328 24.02 8.53 -10.83
CA LEU A 328 25.04 9.51 -10.51
C LEU A 328 24.66 10.94 -10.94
N THR A 329 23.77 11.09 -11.93
CA THR A 329 23.35 12.40 -12.45
C THR A 329 22.10 12.97 -11.77
N ALA A 330 21.53 12.29 -10.79
CA ALA A 330 20.27 12.70 -10.14
C ALA A 330 20.41 13.79 -9.06
N HIS A 331 21.58 14.37 -8.90
CA HIS A 331 21.85 15.43 -7.91
C HIS A 331 22.04 16.84 -8.53
N ASP A 332 21.83 16.98 -9.84
CA ASP A 332 21.85 18.28 -10.53
C ASP A 332 20.45 18.87 -10.78
#